data_25fb557efb979263c72ad478b1480f8a
#
_entry.id   25fb557efb979263c72ad478b1480f8a
#
_cell.length_a   1.000
_cell.length_b   1.000
_cell.length_c   1.000
_cell.angle_alpha   90.00
_cell.angle_beta   90.00
_cell.angle_gamma   90.00
#
_symmetry.space_group_name_H-M   'P 1'
#
loop_
_entity.id
_entity.type
_entity.pdbx_description
1 polymer ?
#
loop_
_entity_poly.entity_id
_entity_poly.type
_entity_poly.pdbx_seq_one_letter_code
_entity_poly.pdbx_strand_id
1 'polypeptide(L)'
;LGGRARTKYLHPLIWKELGSRFDLARAMARGLLPSIYFSDDPAADLQAYAGMYLQEEIIAEGTARNVPAFSRFLTVAAHCNASIVNFTNVANDAQVARTTVYDYFEILKDTLVLLELPPWRKTKKRKPLASSKYYFFDVGVVGTLQGRSFRPGTPEFGEAFETYLMHELTSYSHYISGEGLSYWRSTSGFEVDFVLGDHTAVEVKAKENVSPQDLRSLRALAEEKMLKRYLCVSLEARPRVVEGIRILPFKDFLEALWAGEYRIAR
;
A
#
# COMPACT_ATOMS: atom_id res chain seq x y z
N LEU A 1 -22.40 -23.12 -4.65
CA LEU A 1 -23.27 -21.96 -4.93
C LEU A 1 -23.06 -21.49 -6.38
N GLY A 2 -23.44 -22.33 -7.36
CA GLY A 2 -23.20 -22.07 -8.76
C GLY A 2 -23.80 -20.73 -9.25
N GLY A 3 -22.93 -19.78 -9.63
CA GLY A 3 -23.29 -18.60 -10.43
C GLY A 3 -24.09 -17.47 -9.78
N ARG A 4 -24.40 -17.55 -8.47
CA ARG A 4 -25.27 -16.56 -7.78
C ARG A 4 -24.54 -15.75 -6.68
N ALA A 5 -23.28 -16.05 -6.36
CA ALA A 5 -22.50 -15.30 -5.39
C ALA A 5 -21.67 -14.21 -6.11
N ARG A 6 -21.66 -12.99 -5.56
CA ARG A 6 -20.76 -11.90 -5.97
C ARG A 6 -19.86 -11.57 -4.79
N THR A 7 -18.56 -11.67 -4.98
CA THR A 7 -17.59 -11.21 -3.98
C THR A 7 -17.59 -9.69 -3.95
N LYS A 8 -17.65 -9.13 -2.74
CA LYS A 8 -17.49 -7.71 -2.48
C LYS A 8 -16.42 -7.56 -1.40
N TYR A 9 -15.52 -6.64 -1.61
CA TYR A 9 -14.50 -6.28 -0.62
C TYR A 9 -15.00 -5.11 0.21
N LEU A 10 -14.76 -5.17 1.52
CA LEU A 10 -14.96 -4.04 2.43
C LEU A 10 -13.57 -3.63 2.93
N HIS A 11 -13.21 -2.39 2.63
CA HIS A 11 -11.94 -1.80 3.06
C HIS A 11 -12.14 -0.93 4.30
N PRO A 12 -11.07 -0.60 5.05
CA PRO A 12 -11.09 0.49 6.02
C PRO A 12 -11.61 1.80 5.40
N LEU A 13 -11.91 2.80 6.23
CA LEU A 13 -12.44 4.09 5.77
C LEU A 13 -11.57 4.71 4.67
N ILE A 14 -12.21 5.21 3.63
CA ILE A 14 -11.54 5.93 2.54
C ILE A 14 -11.69 7.44 2.72
N TRP A 15 -10.83 8.20 2.07
CA TRP A 15 -10.85 9.67 2.08
C TRP A 15 -12.25 10.24 1.78
N LYS A 16 -12.94 9.67 0.79
CA LYS A 16 -14.27 10.11 0.37
C LYS A 16 -15.35 9.90 1.44
N GLU A 17 -15.29 8.81 2.21
CA GLU A 17 -16.23 8.54 3.31
C GLU A 17 -16.00 9.48 4.50
N LEU A 18 -14.74 9.80 4.78
CA LEU A 18 -14.37 10.72 5.84
C LEU A 18 -14.74 12.18 5.51
N GLY A 19 -14.61 12.58 4.23
CA GLY A 19 -14.92 13.93 3.78
C GLY A 19 -14.20 15.00 4.62
N SER A 20 -14.95 15.95 5.19
CA SER A 20 -14.38 17.02 6.05
C SER A 20 -13.76 16.52 7.36
N ARG A 21 -14.03 15.29 7.78
CA ARG A 21 -13.43 14.67 8.98
C ARG A 21 -12.08 14.02 8.70
N PHE A 22 -11.62 14.00 7.45
CA PHE A 22 -10.34 13.45 7.11
C PHE A 22 -9.20 14.35 7.60
N ASP A 23 -8.29 13.75 8.33
CA ASP A 23 -7.03 14.36 8.75
C ASP A 23 -5.87 13.38 8.48
N LEU A 24 -4.85 13.82 7.71
CA LEU A 24 -3.75 12.96 7.31
C LEU A 24 -2.91 12.50 8.51
N ALA A 25 -2.62 13.39 9.45
CA ALA A 25 -1.84 13.04 10.62
C ALA A 25 -2.57 12.00 11.49
N ARG A 26 -3.89 12.16 11.62
CA ARG A 26 -4.75 11.18 12.29
C ARG A 26 -4.74 9.83 11.56
N ALA A 27 -4.90 9.83 10.23
CA ALA A 27 -4.87 8.61 9.43
C ALA A 27 -3.53 7.87 9.57
N MET A 28 -2.40 8.59 9.55
CA MET A 28 -1.09 7.98 9.75
C MET A 28 -0.90 7.42 11.16
N ALA A 29 -1.44 8.09 12.19
CA ALA A 29 -1.25 7.69 13.58
C ALA A 29 -2.18 6.58 14.04
N ARG A 30 -3.42 6.53 13.49
CA ARG A 30 -4.50 5.66 13.97
C ARG A 30 -4.90 4.57 12.96
N GLY A 31 -4.49 4.69 11.71
CA GLY A 31 -5.07 3.92 10.61
C GLY A 31 -6.48 4.39 10.25
N LEU A 32 -7.17 3.56 9.48
CA LEU A 32 -8.48 3.87 8.91
C LEU A 32 -9.57 2.87 9.30
N LEU A 33 -9.29 1.95 10.24
CA LEU A 33 -10.33 1.10 10.81
C LEU A 33 -11.36 1.97 11.55
N PRO A 34 -12.67 1.86 11.24
CA PRO A 34 -13.69 2.79 11.74
C PRO A 34 -13.70 2.95 13.26
N SER A 35 -13.65 1.84 14.00
CA SER A 35 -13.63 1.84 15.46
C SER A 35 -12.42 2.56 16.02
N ILE A 36 -11.25 2.41 15.39
CA ILE A 36 -9.97 2.97 15.85
C ILE A 36 -9.82 4.44 15.42
N TYR A 37 -10.20 4.77 14.19
CA TYR A 37 -10.09 6.14 13.67
C TYR A 37 -10.85 7.15 14.53
N PHE A 38 -12.03 6.76 15.06
CA PHE A 38 -12.87 7.59 15.89
C PHE A 38 -12.75 7.32 17.40
N SER A 39 -11.83 6.45 17.81
CA SER A 39 -11.62 6.10 19.21
C SER A 39 -11.10 7.28 20.04
N ASP A 40 -11.46 7.28 21.32
CA ASP A 40 -10.88 8.17 22.32
C ASP A 40 -9.51 7.69 22.80
N ASP A 41 -9.23 6.38 22.73
CA ASP A 41 -7.91 5.78 23.02
C ASP A 41 -7.44 4.88 21.87
N PRO A 42 -7.08 5.48 20.72
CA PRO A 42 -6.68 4.72 19.52
C PRO A 42 -5.41 3.91 19.70
N ALA A 43 -4.53 4.30 20.61
CA ALA A 43 -3.30 3.57 20.87
C ALA A 43 -3.57 2.23 21.58
N ALA A 44 -4.44 2.23 22.60
CA ALA A 44 -4.85 1.00 23.28
C ALA A 44 -5.64 0.08 22.32
N ASP A 45 -6.54 0.65 21.50
CA ASP A 45 -7.33 -0.13 20.54
C ASP A 45 -6.45 -0.76 19.44
N LEU A 46 -5.45 -0.03 18.92
CA LEU A 46 -4.47 -0.58 17.98
C LEU A 46 -3.64 -1.71 18.60
N GLN A 47 -3.21 -1.54 19.85
CA GLN A 47 -2.46 -2.58 20.58
C GLN A 47 -3.32 -3.83 20.78
N ALA A 48 -4.58 -3.68 21.17
CA ALA A 48 -5.51 -4.78 21.31
C ALA A 48 -5.78 -5.48 19.97
N TYR A 49 -6.00 -4.69 18.90
CA TYR A 49 -6.25 -5.24 17.57
C TYR A 49 -5.03 -5.98 17.01
N ALA A 50 -3.86 -5.36 16.99
CA ALA A 50 -2.64 -5.95 16.41
C ALA A 50 -2.03 -7.05 17.29
N GLY A 51 -2.17 -6.94 18.62
CA GLY A 51 -1.57 -7.86 19.58
C GLY A 51 -2.33 -9.15 19.76
N MET A 52 -3.63 -9.08 20.00
CA MET A 52 -4.45 -10.25 20.32
C MET A 52 -5.44 -10.62 19.21
N TYR A 53 -6.27 -9.66 18.80
CA TYR A 53 -7.40 -9.94 17.92
C TYR A 53 -6.95 -10.50 16.55
N LEU A 54 -6.00 -9.84 15.90
CA LEU A 54 -5.48 -10.28 14.61
C LEU A 54 -4.84 -11.66 14.67
N GLN A 55 -4.13 -11.97 15.77
CA GLN A 55 -3.52 -13.27 15.96
C GLN A 55 -4.57 -14.34 16.27
N GLU A 56 -5.54 -14.05 17.11
CA GLU A 56 -6.61 -14.98 17.48
C GLU A 56 -7.52 -15.32 16.29
N GLU A 57 -7.88 -14.36 15.45
CA GLU A 57 -8.66 -14.62 14.23
C GLU A 57 -7.92 -15.55 13.26
N ILE A 58 -6.64 -15.26 12.99
CA ILE A 58 -5.82 -16.10 12.11
C ILE A 58 -5.65 -17.51 12.66
N ILE A 59 -5.56 -17.65 13.99
CA ILE A 59 -5.46 -18.96 14.67
C ILE A 59 -6.80 -19.68 14.65
N ALA A 60 -7.91 -18.98 14.91
CA ALA A 60 -9.26 -19.55 14.93
C ALA A 60 -9.66 -20.15 13.59
N GLU A 61 -9.17 -19.60 12.48
CA GLU A 61 -9.32 -20.19 11.14
C GLU A 61 -8.47 -21.47 10.94
N GLY A 62 -7.74 -21.93 11.97
CA GLY A 62 -7.02 -23.21 11.99
C GLY A 62 -5.73 -23.24 11.15
N THR A 63 -5.29 -22.08 10.68
CA THR A 63 -4.20 -21.96 9.70
C THR A 63 -2.82 -21.81 10.34
N ALA A 64 -2.69 -21.25 11.55
CA ALA A 64 -1.41 -21.12 12.27
C ALA A 64 -1.41 -21.96 13.57
N ARG A 65 -0.75 -23.13 13.53
CA ARG A 65 -0.67 -24.03 14.71
C ARG A 65 0.34 -23.57 15.77
N ASN A 66 1.34 -22.79 15.41
CA ASN A 66 2.41 -22.32 16.31
C ASN A 66 2.29 -20.80 16.53
N VAL A 67 1.50 -20.40 17.52
CA VAL A 67 1.21 -19.00 17.86
C VAL A 67 2.47 -18.16 18.12
N PRO A 68 3.45 -18.60 18.94
CA PRO A 68 4.66 -17.82 19.17
C PRO A 68 5.50 -17.60 17.90
N ALA A 69 5.58 -18.60 17.02
CA ALA A 69 6.32 -18.48 15.77
C ALA A 69 5.60 -17.53 14.79
N PHE A 70 4.26 -17.61 14.72
CA PHE A 70 3.46 -16.71 13.91
C PHE A 70 3.54 -15.27 14.39
N SER A 71 3.51 -15.03 15.70
CA SER A 71 3.64 -13.68 16.28
C SER A 71 4.99 -13.04 15.94
N ARG A 72 6.10 -13.79 16.06
CA ARG A 72 7.43 -13.29 15.63
C ARG A 72 7.46 -13.00 14.12
N PHE A 73 6.91 -13.92 13.32
CA PHE A 73 6.80 -13.73 11.87
C PHE A 73 6.01 -12.47 11.52
N LEU A 74 4.86 -12.21 12.17
CA LEU A 74 4.00 -11.06 11.90
C LEU A 74 4.75 -9.73 12.10
N THR A 75 5.55 -9.63 13.17
CA THR A 75 6.41 -8.46 13.42
C THR A 75 7.46 -8.29 12.32
N VAL A 76 8.14 -9.38 11.93
CA VAL A 76 9.13 -9.35 10.84
C VAL A 76 8.48 -8.99 9.50
N ALA A 77 7.31 -9.56 9.20
CA ALA A 77 6.54 -9.26 8.00
C ALA A 77 6.13 -7.78 7.95
N ALA A 78 5.74 -7.18 9.10
CA ALA A 78 5.41 -5.77 9.20
C ALA A 78 6.61 -4.87 8.82
N HIS A 79 7.83 -5.24 9.19
CA HIS A 79 9.05 -4.53 8.77
C HIS A 79 9.38 -4.67 7.27
N CYS A 80 8.72 -5.59 6.57
CA CYS A 80 8.82 -5.74 5.11
C CYS A 80 7.70 -5.00 4.35
N ASN A 81 6.87 -4.18 5.05
CA ASN A 81 5.81 -3.41 4.42
C ASN A 81 6.34 -2.53 3.29
N ALA A 82 5.53 -2.29 2.25
CA ALA A 82 5.86 -1.49 1.07
C ALA A 82 7.15 -1.93 0.34
N SER A 83 7.56 -3.19 0.48
CA SER A 83 8.82 -3.67 -0.07
C SER A 83 8.72 -5.01 -0.80
N ILE A 84 9.75 -5.31 -1.59
CA ILE A 84 9.95 -6.65 -2.17
C ILE A 84 10.54 -7.54 -1.09
N VAL A 85 9.85 -8.64 -0.77
CA VAL A 85 10.22 -9.52 0.34
C VAL A 85 11.30 -10.52 -0.05
N ASN A 86 12.34 -10.61 0.77
CA ASN A 86 13.28 -11.71 0.75
C ASN A 86 12.85 -12.77 1.79
N PHE A 87 12.18 -13.81 1.32
CA PHE A 87 11.63 -14.88 2.17
C PHE A 87 12.70 -15.61 3.00
N THR A 88 13.95 -15.66 2.55
CA THR A 88 15.06 -16.27 3.31
C THR A 88 15.44 -15.39 4.51
N ASN A 89 15.51 -14.07 4.31
CA ASN A 89 15.80 -13.15 5.42
C ASN A 89 14.65 -13.18 6.45
N VAL A 90 13.40 -13.14 5.99
CA VAL A 90 12.22 -13.25 6.87
C VAL A 90 12.24 -14.56 7.68
N ALA A 91 12.62 -15.68 7.05
CA ALA A 91 12.71 -16.97 7.73
C ALA A 91 13.76 -16.97 8.84
N ASN A 92 14.93 -16.38 8.57
CA ASN A 92 16.00 -16.25 9.55
C ASN A 92 15.58 -15.36 10.73
N ASP A 93 15.01 -14.19 10.45
CA ASP A 93 14.64 -13.20 11.47
C ASP A 93 13.45 -13.69 12.33
N ALA A 94 12.47 -14.36 11.72
CA ALA A 94 11.33 -14.96 12.42
C ALA A 94 11.65 -16.31 13.09
N GLN A 95 12.84 -16.89 12.83
CA GLN A 95 13.26 -18.21 13.34
C GLN A 95 12.28 -19.33 12.96
N VAL A 96 11.88 -19.37 11.69
CA VAL A 96 11.02 -20.41 11.12
C VAL A 96 11.60 -20.93 9.81
N ALA A 97 11.11 -22.09 9.34
CA ALA A 97 11.50 -22.60 8.04
C ALA A 97 11.00 -21.66 6.90
N ARG A 98 11.76 -21.56 5.82
CA ARG A 98 11.37 -20.75 4.65
C ARG A 98 10.01 -21.16 4.05
N THR A 99 9.71 -22.46 4.04
CA THR A 99 8.41 -22.99 3.61
C THR A 99 7.28 -22.45 4.48
N THR A 100 7.49 -22.41 5.80
CA THR A 100 6.54 -21.83 6.75
C THR A 100 6.30 -20.34 6.51
N VAL A 101 7.32 -19.59 6.09
CA VAL A 101 7.15 -18.17 5.72
C VAL A 101 6.21 -18.03 4.52
N TYR A 102 6.35 -18.86 3.48
CA TYR A 102 5.42 -18.87 2.36
C TYR A 102 3.99 -19.14 2.80
N ASP A 103 3.78 -20.17 3.63
CA ASP A 103 2.46 -20.52 4.15
C ASP A 103 1.87 -19.36 4.96
N TYR A 104 2.66 -18.71 5.78
CA TYR A 104 2.23 -17.56 6.59
C TYR A 104 1.90 -16.33 5.74
N PHE A 105 2.64 -16.06 4.66
CA PHE A 105 2.30 -15.00 3.71
C PHE A 105 0.98 -15.29 2.98
N GLU A 106 0.74 -16.54 2.58
CA GLU A 106 -0.54 -16.92 1.98
C GLU A 106 -1.70 -16.75 2.97
N ILE A 107 -1.53 -17.13 4.23
CA ILE A 107 -2.52 -16.89 5.28
C ILE A 107 -2.85 -15.40 5.41
N LEU A 108 -1.83 -14.53 5.49
CA LEU A 108 -2.06 -13.08 5.59
C LEU A 108 -2.78 -12.52 4.36
N LYS A 109 -2.56 -13.08 3.18
CA LYS A 109 -3.25 -12.71 1.94
C LYS A 109 -4.70 -13.18 1.94
N ASP A 110 -4.94 -14.44 2.32
CA ASP A 110 -6.27 -15.04 2.36
C ASP A 110 -7.18 -14.36 3.39
N THR A 111 -6.60 -13.90 4.51
CA THR A 111 -7.28 -13.13 5.55
C THR A 111 -7.33 -11.62 5.26
N LEU A 112 -6.87 -11.17 4.10
CA LEU A 112 -6.84 -9.77 3.68
C LEU A 112 -6.03 -8.83 4.58
N VAL A 113 -5.16 -9.38 5.42
CA VAL A 113 -4.23 -8.60 6.25
C VAL A 113 -3.08 -8.04 5.43
N LEU A 114 -2.68 -8.78 4.38
CA LEU A 114 -1.61 -8.41 3.49
C LEU A 114 -2.12 -8.33 2.05
N LEU A 115 -1.78 -7.24 1.38
CA LEU A 115 -2.08 -7.00 -0.02
C LEU A 115 -0.83 -7.24 -0.86
N GLU A 116 -0.94 -8.09 -1.87
CA GLU A 116 0.13 -8.31 -2.84
C GLU A 116 0.00 -7.33 -4.01
N LEU A 117 1.06 -6.59 -4.28
CA LEU A 117 1.16 -5.68 -5.42
C LEU A 117 2.08 -6.30 -6.48
N PRO A 118 1.55 -6.83 -7.58
CA PRO A 118 2.35 -7.50 -8.61
C PRO A 118 3.17 -6.49 -9.43
N PRO A 119 4.28 -6.93 -10.05
CA PRO A 119 5.07 -6.09 -10.92
C PRO A 119 4.39 -5.86 -12.28
N TRP A 120 4.41 -4.62 -12.76
CA TRP A 120 4.05 -4.27 -14.13
C TRP A 120 5.20 -4.62 -15.09
N ARG A 121 4.94 -5.48 -16.09
CA ARG A 121 5.99 -6.09 -16.91
C ARG A 121 5.97 -5.67 -18.39
N LYS A 122 5.20 -4.66 -18.77
CA LYS A 122 5.01 -4.29 -20.17
C LYS A 122 6.08 -3.34 -20.76
N THR A 123 7.17 -3.07 -20.02
CA THR A 123 8.29 -2.25 -20.52
C THR A 123 9.05 -2.97 -21.64
N LYS A 124 9.57 -2.19 -22.59
CA LYS A 124 10.31 -2.66 -23.77
C LYS A 124 11.82 -2.43 -23.69
N LYS A 125 12.23 -1.31 -23.09
CA LYS A 125 13.63 -0.87 -23.03
C LYS A 125 14.33 -1.37 -21.76
N ARG A 126 13.62 -1.38 -20.63
CA ARG A 126 14.20 -1.78 -19.33
C ARG A 126 13.55 -3.06 -18.83
N LYS A 127 14.38 -4.05 -18.51
CA LYS A 127 13.89 -5.33 -17.99
C LYS A 127 13.25 -5.11 -16.61
N PRO A 128 11.95 -5.46 -16.41
CA PRO A 128 11.29 -5.34 -15.13
C PRO A 128 11.68 -6.47 -14.20
N LEU A 129 11.62 -6.23 -12.87
CA LEU A 129 11.68 -7.27 -11.87
C LEU A 129 10.39 -8.12 -11.90
N ALA A 130 10.50 -9.35 -11.39
CA ALA A 130 9.40 -10.32 -11.40
C ALA A 130 8.72 -10.50 -10.04
N SER A 131 9.34 -10.03 -8.95
CA SER A 131 8.86 -10.19 -7.58
C SER A 131 7.78 -9.18 -7.24
N SER A 132 6.83 -9.56 -6.39
CA SER A 132 5.79 -8.68 -5.89
C SER A 132 6.27 -7.85 -4.69
N LYS A 133 5.63 -6.70 -4.47
CA LYS A 133 5.66 -5.96 -3.20
C LYS A 133 4.50 -6.39 -2.33
N TYR A 134 4.61 -6.16 -1.02
CA TYR A 134 3.57 -6.49 -0.06
C TYR A 134 3.27 -5.29 0.84
N TYR A 135 1.98 -5.07 1.11
CA TYR A 135 1.50 -3.98 1.95
C TYR A 135 0.51 -4.52 2.98
N PHE A 136 0.62 -4.08 4.20
CA PHE A 136 -0.45 -4.28 5.17
C PHE A 136 -1.67 -3.44 4.78
N PHE A 137 -2.84 -3.94 5.08
CA PHE A 137 -4.12 -3.33 4.68
C PHE A 137 -4.41 -1.99 5.36
N ASP A 138 -3.76 -1.71 6.51
CA ASP A 138 -3.97 -0.49 7.30
C ASP A 138 -2.66 0.05 7.88
N VAL A 139 -2.47 1.37 7.76
CA VAL A 139 -1.25 2.05 8.18
C VAL A 139 -1.07 2.08 9.70
N GLY A 140 -2.15 2.19 10.48
CA GLY A 140 -2.08 2.16 11.95
C GLY A 140 -1.71 0.78 12.47
N VAL A 141 -2.27 -0.27 11.86
CA VAL A 141 -1.96 -1.66 12.20
C VAL A 141 -0.48 -1.96 11.93
N VAL A 142 0.03 -1.61 10.75
CA VAL A 142 1.45 -1.86 10.43
C VAL A 142 2.39 -1.06 11.32
N GLY A 143 2.08 0.21 11.61
CA GLY A 143 2.87 1.03 12.54
C GLY A 143 2.95 0.43 13.94
N THR A 144 1.83 -0.10 14.44
CA THR A 144 1.77 -0.76 15.74
C THR A 144 2.61 -2.04 15.76
N LEU A 145 2.51 -2.88 14.73
CA LEU A 145 3.31 -4.10 14.59
C LEU A 145 4.81 -3.81 14.48
N GLN A 146 5.19 -2.69 13.85
CA GLN A 146 6.58 -2.23 13.74
C GLN A 146 7.08 -1.55 15.03
N GLY A 147 6.20 -1.20 15.97
CA GLY A 147 6.54 -0.36 17.12
C GLY A 147 6.96 1.05 16.73
N ARG A 148 6.43 1.60 15.64
CA ARG A 148 6.81 2.90 15.06
C ARG A 148 5.68 3.92 15.14
N SER A 149 6.06 5.19 15.25
CA SER A 149 5.17 6.33 15.05
C SER A 149 5.61 7.10 13.80
N PHE A 150 4.66 7.46 12.96
CA PHE A 150 4.93 8.14 11.70
C PHE A 150 4.91 9.66 11.88
N ARG A 151 6.09 10.29 11.88
CA ARG A 151 6.24 11.74 12.02
C ARG A 151 6.54 12.37 10.67
N PRO A 152 5.91 13.48 10.30
CA PRO A 152 6.22 14.19 9.06
C PRO A 152 7.73 14.48 8.93
N GLY A 153 8.26 14.31 7.71
CA GLY A 153 9.68 14.56 7.41
C GLY A 153 10.61 13.38 7.69
N THR A 154 10.11 12.24 8.19
CA THR A 154 10.91 11.03 8.38
C THR A 154 10.71 10.03 7.23
N PRO A 155 11.68 9.12 6.98
CA PRO A 155 11.52 8.04 6.00
C PRO A 155 10.30 7.15 6.31
N GLU A 156 10.04 6.87 7.57
CA GLU A 156 8.92 6.07 8.05
C GLU A 156 7.56 6.71 7.68
N PHE A 157 7.49 8.05 7.72
CA PHE A 157 6.31 8.76 7.25
C PHE A 157 6.11 8.60 5.74
N GLY A 158 7.20 8.53 4.97
CA GLY A 158 7.15 8.24 3.53
C GLY A 158 6.53 6.88 3.24
N GLU A 159 6.97 5.83 3.95
CA GLU A 159 6.43 4.47 3.87
C GLU A 159 4.94 4.43 4.27
N ALA A 160 4.58 5.09 5.36
CA ALA A 160 3.20 5.18 5.82
C ALA A 160 2.30 5.88 4.79
N PHE A 161 2.78 6.96 4.18
CA PHE A 161 2.05 7.70 3.16
C PHE A 161 1.86 6.89 1.87
N GLU A 162 2.88 6.11 1.47
CA GLU A 162 2.78 5.16 0.36
C GLU A 162 1.77 4.06 0.67
N THR A 163 1.78 3.50 1.90
CA THR A 163 0.82 2.50 2.37
C THR A 163 -0.62 3.05 2.39
N TYR A 164 -0.80 4.29 2.82
CA TYR A 164 -2.09 4.96 2.77
C TYR A 164 -2.60 5.09 1.31
N LEU A 165 -1.75 5.51 0.39
CA LEU A 165 -2.15 5.60 -1.02
C LEU A 165 -2.38 4.24 -1.66
N MET A 166 -1.66 3.19 -1.24
CA MET A 166 -1.97 1.80 -1.63
C MET A 166 -3.40 1.42 -1.22
N HIS A 167 -3.82 1.76 0.00
CA HIS A 167 -5.17 1.53 0.47
C HIS A 167 -6.22 2.27 -0.38
N GLU A 168 -6.03 3.57 -0.65
CA GLU A 168 -6.95 4.36 -1.47
C GLU A 168 -7.06 3.83 -2.91
N LEU A 169 -5.93 3.49 -3.54
CA LEU A 169 -5.89 2.94 -4.90
C LEU A 169 -6.53 1.55 -4.99
N THR A 170 -6.30 0.69 -4.00
CA THR A 170 -6.91 -0.64 -3.93
C THR A 170 -8.42 -0.54 -3.73
N SER A 171 -8.85 0.33 -2.81
CA SER A 171 -10.28 0.58 -2.57
C SER A 171 -10.95 1.14 -3.82
N TYR A 172 -10.33 2.09 -4.51
CA TYR A 172 -10.80 2.62 -5.77
C TYR A 172 -10.91 1.53 -6.86
N SER A 173 -9.90 0.66 -6.96
CA SER A 173 -9.93 -0.47 -7.88
C SER A 173 -11.13 -1.38 -7.63
N HIS A 174 -11.38 -1.74 -6.38
CA HIS A 174 -12.46 -2.65 -6.01
C HIS A 174 -13.86 -2.02 -6.08
N TYR A 175 -13.99 -0.74 -5.76
CA TYR A 175 -15.30 -0.07 -5.68
C TYR A 175 -15.75 0.56 -7.00
N ILE A 176 -14.81 1.08 -7.80
CA ILE A 176 -15.11 1.96 -8.94
C ILE A 176 -14.57 1.45 -10.27
N SER A 177 -13.25 1.23 -10.38
CA SER A 177 -12.64 1.04 -11.70
C SER A 177 -12.67 -0.42 -12.18
N GLY A 178 -12.47 -1.37 -11.29
CA GLY A 178 -12.26 -2.79 -11.63
C GLY A 178 -10.92 -3.04 -12.35
N GLU A 179 -10.00 -2.06 -12.34
CA GLU A 179 -8.71 -2.14 -13.01
C GLU A 179 -7.65 -2.68 -12.04
N GLY A 180 -6.70 -3.47 -12.56
CA GLY A 180 -5.60 -4.01 -11.75
C GLY A 180 -4.65 -2.90 -11.28
N LEU A 181 -4.08 -3.09 -10.10
CA LEU A 181 -3.00 -2.28 -9.55
C LEU A 181 -1.71 -3.08 -9.59
N SER A 182 -0.59 -2.43 -9.94
CA SER A 182 0.74 -3.01 -10.00
C SER A 182 1.79 -1.95 -9.67
N TYR A 183 3.06 -2.34 -9.53
CA TYR A 183 4.18 -1.41 -9.41
C TYR A 183 5.18 -1.68 -10.53
N TRP A 184 6.09 -0.74 -10.78
CA TRP A 184 7.16 -0.99 -11.73
C TRP A 184 8.53 -0.82 -11.09
N ARG A 185 9.40 -1.83 -11.30
CA ARG A 185 10.81 -1.72 -10.95
C ARG A 185 11.67 -2.38 -12.01
N SER A 186 12.69 -1.67 -12.47
CA SER A 186 13.67 -2.18 -13.42
C SER A 186 14.84 -2.85 -12.71
N THR A 187 15.53 -3.74 -13.41
CA THR A 187 16.79 -4.34 -12.93
C THR A 187 17.91 -3.31 -12.76
N SER A 188 17.79 -2.13 -13.36
CA SER A 188 18.71 -0.98 -13.21
C SER A 188 18.38 -0.07 -12.03
N GLY A 189 17.42 -0.44 -11.18
CA GLY A 189 17.13 0.24 -9.90
C GLY A 189 16.15 1.41 -9.98
N PHE A 190 15.49 1.66 -11.13
CA PHE A 190 14.35 2.59 -11.18
C PHE A 190 13.10 1.92 -10.64
N GLU A 191 12.32 2.63 -9.86
CA GLU A 191 11.06 2.14 -9.27
C GLU A 191 9.99 3.22 -9.33
N VAL A 192 8.76 2.84 -9.70
CA VAL A 192 7.55 3.65 -9.62
C VAL A 192 6.54 2.89 -8.76
N ASP A 193 5.99 3.57 -7.76
CA ASP A 193 5.25 2.94 -6.66
C ASP A 193 3.98 2.25 -7.14
N PHE A 194 3.22 2.88 -8.05
CA PHE A 194 1.98 2.30 -8.56
C PHE A 194 1.79 2.51 -10.07
N VAL A 195 1.17 1.52 -10.69
CA VAL A 195 0.63 1.57 -12.06
C VAL A 195 -0.82 1.12 -12.00
N LEU A 196 -1.75 2.04 -12.23
CA LEU A 196 -3.18 1.77 -12.29
C LEU A 196 -3.56 1.37 -13.71
N GLY A 197 -4.07 0.16 -13.85
CA GLY A 197 -4.32 -0.44 -15.15
C GLY A 197 -3.05 -0.47 -16.01
N ASP A 198 -3.20 -0.19 -17.29
CA ASP A 198 -2.09 -0.05 -18.23
C ASP A 198 -1.95 1.39 -18.73
N HIS A 199 -2.27 2.39 -17.90
CA HIS A 199 -2.41 3.75 -18.40
C HIS A 199 -1.91 4.86 -17.48
N THR A 200 -1.79 4.64 -16.16
CA THR A 200 -1.43 5.71 -15.22
C THR A 200 -0.35 5.24 -14.25
N ALA A 201 0.82 5.86 -14.32
CA ALA A 201 1.88 5.71 -13.34
C ALA A 201 1.72 6.72 -12.22
N VAL A 202 1.92 6.30 -10.98
CA VAL A 202 1.83 7.14 -9.78
C VAL A 202 3.06 6.91 -8.92
N GLU A 203 3.82 7.95 -8.70
CA GLU A 203 4.92 8.02 -7.74
C GLU A 203 4.45 8.78 -6.51
N VAL A 204 4.86 8.35 -5.33
CA VAL A 204 4.47 8.94 -4.05
C VAL A 204 5.66 9.59 -3.39
N LYS A 205 5.51 10.86 -3.00
CA LYS A 205 6.55 11.60 -2.28
C LYS A 205 5.95 12.36 -1.12
N ALA A 206 6.21 11.92 0.10
CA ALA A 206 5.77 12.60 1.32
C ALA A 206 6.59 13.89 1.59
N LYS A 207 6.62 14.78 0.61
CA LYS A 207 7.40 16.03 0.60
C LYS A 207 6.55 17.22 0.20
N GLU A 208 6.80 18.38 0.81
CA GLU A 208 6.20 19.66 0.42
C GLU A 208 6.90 20.32 -0.78
N ASN A 209 8.08 19.82 -1.18
CA ASN A 209 8.84 20.27 -2.33
C ASN A 209 9.46 19.07 -3.04
N VAL A 210 8.86 18.67 -4.17
CA VAL A 210 9.37 17.59 -5.01
C VAL A 210 10.49 18.12 -5.89
N SER A 211 11.66 17.52 -5.80
CA SER A 211 12.82 17.86 -6.60
C SER A 211 12.82 17.13 -7.95
N PRO A 212 13.59 17.61 -8.95
CA PRO A 212 13.78 16.87 -10.20
C PRO A 212 14.33 15.46 -10.00
N GLN A 213 15.14 15.24 -8.96
CA GLN A 213 15.70 13.92 -8.63
C GLN A 213 14.61 12.93 -8.19
N ASP A 214 13.57 13.40 -7.50
CA ASP A 214 12.44 12.58 -7.05
C ASP A 214 11.62 12.03 -8.25
N LEU A 215 11.68 12.67 -9.41
CA LEU A 215 10.96 12.29 -10.63
C LEU A 215 11.77 11.36 -11.56
N ARG A 216 13.00 10.99 -11.20
CA ARG A 216 13.90 10.21 -12.05
C ARG A 216 13.28 8.89 -12.53
N SER A 217 12.61 8.18 -11.65
CA SER A 217 11.98 6.91 -11.99
C SER A 217 10.78 7.07 -12.90
N LEU A 218 9.93 8.07 -12.65
CA LEU A 218 8.81 8.39 -13.57
C LEU A 218 9.30 8.79 -14.96
N ARG A 219 10.38 9.56 -15.08
CA ARG A 219 11.00 9.89 -16.37
C ARG A 219 11.48 8.63 -17.08
N ALA A 220 12.19 7.76 -16.37
CA ALA A 220 12.67 6.50 -16.91
C ALA A 220 11.51 5.62 -17.42
N LEU A 221 10.38 5.59 -16.71
CA LEU A 221 9.19 4.88 -17.17
C LEU A 221 8.50 5.62 -18.34
N ALA A 222 8.50 6.96 -18.36
CA ALA A 222 7.92 7.74 -19.45
C ALA A 222 8.65 7.52 -20.79
N GLU A 223 9.96 7.24 -20.78
CA GLU A 223 10.72 6.88 -21.97
C GLU A 223 10.26 5.58 -22.64
N GLU A 224 9.56 4.71 -21.91
CA GLU A 224 8.96 3.48 -22.47
C GLU A 224 7.77 3.80 -23.37
N LYS A 225 7.12 4.97 -23.21
CA LYS A 225 5.94 5.45 -23.98
C LYS A 225 4.76 4.45 -23.98
N MET A 226 4.58 3.74 -22.87
CA MET A 226 3.57 2.70 -22.73
C MET A 226 2.33 3.17 -21.96
N LEU A 227 2.47 4.20 -21.13
CA LEU A 227 1.39 4.74 -20.30
C LEU A 227 0.93 6.12 -20.79
N LYS A 228 -0.30 6.49 -20.44
CA LYS A 228 -0.91 7.75 -20.87
C LYS A 228 -0.65 8.90 -19.89
N ARG A 229 -0.46 8.57 -18.59
CA ARG A 229 -0.33 9.57 -17.52
C ARG A 229 0.81 9.21 -16.60
N TYR A 230 1.55 10.24 -16.16
CA TYR A 230 2.64 10.16 -15.20
C TYR A 230 2.39 11.18 -14.12
N LEU A 231 2.11 10.71 -12.91
CA LEU A 231 1.69 11.50 -11.77
C LEU A 231 2.69 11.33 -10.62
N CYS A 232 3.03 12.44 -9.95
CA CYS A 232 3.70 12.42 -8.66
C CYS A 232 2.74 12.99 -7.62
N VAL A 233 2.33 12.18 -6.66
CA VAL A 233 1.46 12.59 -5.55
C VAL A 233 2.32 13.03 -4.39
N SER A 234 2.08 14.23 -3.88
CA SER A 234 2.96 14.85 -2.88
C SER A 234 2.19 15.63 -1.81
N LEU A 235 2.93 16.19 -0.86
CA LEU A 235 2.40 17.13 0.14
C LEU A 235 2.54 18.60 -0.30
N GLU A 236 2.87 18.86 -1.56
CA GLU A 236 2.89 20.22 -2.11
C GLU A 236 1.52 20.87 -2.01
N ALA A 237 1.49 22.19 -1.83
CA ALA A 237 0.24 22.94 -1.65
C ALA A 237 -0.49 23.21 -2.98
N ARG A 238 0.22 23.13 -4.12
CA ARG A 238 -0.33 23.49 -5.45
C ARG A 238 0.12 22.50 -6.52
N PRO A 239 -0.77 22.18 -7.48
CA PRO A 239 -0.39 21.33 -8.59
C PRO A 239 0.57 22.08 -9.56
N ARG A 240 1.47 21.33 -10.18
CA ARG A 240 2.38 21.83 -11.23
C ARG A 240 2.77 20.72 -12.19
N VAL A 241 3.39 21.09 -13.30
CA VAL A 241 3.88 20.14 -14.32
C VAL A 241 5.37 20.33 -14.52
N VAL A 242 6.12 19.24 -14.54
CA VAL A 242 7.55 19.22 -14.81
C VAL A 242 7.82 18.15 -15.87
N GLU A 243 8.28 18.53 -17.05
CA GLU A 243 8.63 17.61 -18.15
C GLU A 243 7.50 16.60 -18.50
N GLY A 244 6.25 17.07 -18.49
CA GLY A 244 5.08 16.23 -18.77
C GLY A 244 4.60 15.37 -17.59
N ILE A 245 5.29 15.37 -16.45
CA ILE A 245 4.87 14.74 -15.21
C ILE A 245 4.04 15.74 -14.41
N ARG A 246 2.82 15.36 -14.03
CA ARG A 246 1.97 16.19 -13.18
C ARG A 246 2.31 15.90 -11.71
N ILE A 247 2.73 16.91 -10.98
CA ILE A 247 2.91 16.86 -9.52
C ILE A 247 1.61 17.40 -8.92
N LEU A 248 0.97 16.57 -8.07
CA LEU A 248 -0.34 16.85 -7.51
C LEU A 248 -0.28 16.84 -5.99
N PRO A 249 -0.89 17.83 -5.31
CA PRO A 249 -1.27 17.67 -3.91
C PRO A 249 -2.07 16.38 -3.73
N PHE A 250 -1.83 15.64 -2.65
CA PHE A 250 -2.51 14.36 -2.43
C PHE A 250 -4.04 14.50 -2.37
N LYS A 251 -4.55 15.63 -1.87
CA LYS A 251 -6.01 15.90 -1.83
C LYS A 251 -6.59 16.05 -3.23
N ASP A 252 -5.91 16.81 -4.09
CA ASP A 252 -6.33 17.00 -5.49
C ASP A 252 -6.31 15.67 -6.25
N PHE A 253 -5.26 14.84 -5.97
CA PHE A 253 -5.18 13.49 -6.55
C PHE A 253 -6.35 12.61 -6.09
N LEU A 254 -6.66 12.58 -4.79
CA LEU A 254 -7.75 11.77 -4.25
C LEU A 254 -9.12 12.24 -4.74
N GLU A 255 -9.33 13.55 -4.84
CA GLU A 255 -10.56 14.11 -5.41
C GLU A 255 -10.76 13.65 -6.85
N ALA A 256 -9.75 13.79 -7.70
CA ALA A 256 -9.77 13.34 -9.08
C ALA A 256 -9.91 11.80 -9.19
N LEU A 257 -9.25 11.04 -8.32
CA LEU A 257 -9.35 9.58 -8.25
C LEU A 257 -10.79 9.16 -7.99
N TRP A 258 -11.40 9.68 -6.91
CA TRP A 258 -12.77 9.31 -6.53
C TRP A 258 -13.85 9.95 -7.41
N ALA A 259 -13.53 10.97 -8.20
CA ALA A 259 -14.37 11.46 -9.30
C ALA A 259 -14.32 10.55 -10.54
N GLY A 260 -13.38 9.60 -10.60
CA GLY A 260 -13.20 8.67 -11.72
C GLY A 260 -12.42 9.23 -12.91
N GLU A 261 -11.68 10.35 -12.72
CA GLU A 261 -10.94 10.99 -13.81
C GLU A 261 -9.80 10.12 -14.38
N TYR A 262 -9.32 9.17 -13.59
CA TYR A 262 -8.26 8.24 -14.03
C TYR A 262 -8.81 6.97 -14.68
N ARG A 263 -10.12 6.80 -14.72
CA ARG A 263 -10.75 5.67 -15.42
C ARG A 263 -10.61 5.83 -16.94
N ILE A 264 -10.32 4.73 -17.63
CA ILE A 264 -10.47 4.70 -19.09
C ILE A 264 -11.90 4.32 -19.40
N ALA A 265 -12.59 5.15 -20.17
CA ALA A 265 -13.89 4.77 -20.74
C ALA A 265 -13.68 3.48 -21.55
N ARG A 266 -14.48 2.47 -21.23
CA ARG A 266 -14.51 1.19 -21.96
C ARG A 266 -15.22 1.37 -23.30
#